data_1510e389ce8328804d2b1b19b676c01a
#
_entry.id   1510e389ce8328804d2b1b19b676c01a
#
_cell.length_a   1.000
_cell.length_b   1.000
_cell.length_c   1.000
_cell.angle_alpha   90.00
_cell.angle_beta   90.00
_cell.angle_gamma   90.00
#
_symmetry.space_group_name_H-M   'P 1'
#
loop_
_entity.id
_entity.type
_entity.pdbx_description
1 polymer ?
#
loop_
_entity_poly.entity_id
_entity_poly.type
_entity_poly.pdbx_seq_one_letter_code
_entity_poly.pdbx_strand_id
1 'polypeptide(L)'
;MSEHSYASVDGLVVELDGALLRARLDRPSKRNALDDVMVACLIDALDAANRDERVRAVLITANGDHFCGGFDIISRNAGAERPRVGSIQRRLPSQAHRLIAKVLTVQVPIVSAVRGTAAGIGLHLAAASDFCVAANDARLWEPFSTRGFTPDSAGTWLLPRLMGPVAARRMLVLGAALTGSEAAAIGLVHAAADAAAVDAEAEALARQLAAGPTVSLGLTKWLMLVGQTTTLDDHLQNEALAMELSSRSEDFREGLKAFTERRSPEFRGR
;
A
#
# COMPACT_ATOMS: atom_id res chain seq x y z
N MET A 1 13.83 -1.90 -25.68
CA MET A 1 13.11 -1.81 -24.39
C MET A 1 12.53 -0.41 -24.34
N SER A 2 11.20 -0.25 -24.41
CA SER A 2 10.56 1.07 -24.30
C SER A 2 10.82 1.60 -22.89
N GLU A 3 11.38 2.81 -22.77
CA GLU A 3 11.44 3.50 -21.49
C GLU A 3 10.03 3.64 -20.95
N HIS A 4 9.72 2.95 -19.85
CA HIS A 4 8.48 3.19 -19.13
C HIS A 4 8.58 4.57 -18.49
N SER A 5 7.86 5.54 -19.04
CA SER A 5 7.66 6.85 -18.44
C SER A 5 6.48 6.77 -17.49
N TYR A 6 6.67 7.14 -16.23
CA TYR A 6 5.59 7.24 -15.25
C TYR A 6 4.89 8.58 -15.41
N ALA A 7 3.59 8.53 -15.63
CA ALA A 7 2.79 9.75 -15.75
C ALA A 7 2.43 10.27 -14.35
N SER A 8 2.55 11.58 -14.17
CA SER A 8 1.98 12.31 -13.03
C SER A 8 0.68 13.00 -13.45
N VAL A 9 -0.20 13.26 -12.50
CA VAL A 9 -1.44 14.03 -12.71
C VAL A 9 -1.55 15.11 -11.65
N ASP A 10 -2.52 16.02 -11.80
CA ASP A 10 -2.80 17.01 -10.76
C ASP A 10 -3.09 16.30 -9.44
N GLY A 11 -2.35 16.66 -8.39
CA GLY A 11 -2.44 16.06 -7.05
C GLY A 11 -1.70 14.76 -6.83
N LEU A 12 -0.99 14.21 -7.83
CA LEU A 12 -0.17 13.00 -7.67
C LEU A 12 1.07 13.06 -8.56
N VAL A 13 2.23 13.05 -7.94
CA VAL A 13 3.54 12.97 -8.61
C VAL A 13 4.05 11.54 -8.55
N VAL A 14 4.38 10.96 -9.71
CA VAL A 14 4.97 9.61 -9.82
C VAL A 14 6.30 9.71 -10.53
N GLU A 15 7.36 9.25 -9.88
CA GLU A 15 8.73 9.32 -10.40
C GLU A 15 9.54 8.08 -10.03
N LEU A 16 10.43 7.66 -10.90
CA LEU A 16 11.38 6.57 -10.64
C LEU A 16 12.74 7.16 -10.22
N ASP A 17 13.14 6.88 -8.98
CA ASP A 17 14.42 7.27 -8.39
C ASP A 17 15.29 6.02 -8.17
N GLY A 18 16.18 5.74 -9.12
CA GLY A 18 16.95 4.50 -9.12
C GLY A 18 16.04 3.27 -9.23
N ALA A 19 15.99 2.45 -8.18
CA ALA A 19 15.14 1.27 -8.09
C ALA A 19 13.83 1.49 -7.29
N LEU A 20 13.58 2.73 -6.85
CA LEU A 20 12.45 3.11 -6.02
C LEU A 20 11.44 3.93 -6.82
N LEU A 21 10.24 3.38 -7.04
CA LEU A 21 9.12 4.14 -7.58
C LEU A 21 8.47 4.96 -6.46
N ARG A 22 8.49 6.28 -6.59
CA ARG A 22 7.87 7.21 -5.66
C ARG A 22 6.50 7.63 -6.17
N ALA A 23 5.47 7.49 -5.34
CA ALA A 23 4.14 8.03 -5.57
C ALA A 23 3.82 9.03 -4.45
N ARG A 24 3.85 10.32 -4.76
CA ARG A 24 3.63 11.37 -3.76
C ARG A 24 2.30 12.07 -4.01
N LEU A 25 1.40 11.97 -3.02
CA LEU A 25 0.15 12.72 -3.00
C LEU A 25 0.46 14.22 -2.83
N ASP A 26 -0.09 15.07 -3.69
CA ASP A 26 0.25 16.49 -3.77
C ASP A 26 -0.97 17.41 -3.95
N ARG A 27 -1.96 17.25 -3.05
CA ARG A 27 -3.12 18.13 -2.89
C ARG A 27 -3.29 18.57 -1.44
N PRO A 28 -2.29 19.23 -0.81
CA PRO A 28 -2.32 19.52 0.63
C PRO A 28 -3.51 20.38 1.05
N SER A 29 -3.99 21.28 0.20
CA SER A 29 -5.18 22.11 0.46
C SER A 29 -6.48 21.30 0.64
N LYS A 30 -6.54 20.07 0.11
CA LYS A 30 -7.64 19.13 0.27
C LYS A 30 -7.25 17.93 1.15
N ARG A 31 -6.21 18.06 1.97
CA ARG A 31 -5.66 16.97 2.79
C ARG A 31 -5.35 15.71 1.97
N ASN A 32 -4.85 15.91 0.75
CA ASN A 32 -4.53 14.85 -0.20
C ASN A 32 -5.69 13.87 -0.47
N ALA A 33 -6.93 14.37 -0.45
CA ALA A 33 -8.09 13.56 -0.82
C ALA A 33 -7.97 13.09 -2.28
N LEU A 34 -8.17 11.78 -2.49
CA LEU A 34 -8.08 11.13 -3.80
C LEU A 34 -9.33 11.44 -4.64
N ASP A 35 -9.12 11.68 -5.91
CA ASP A 35 -10.18 11.68 -6.92
C ASP A 35 -10.00 10.52 -7.92
N ASP A 36 -10.92 10.39 -8.87
CA ASP A 36 -10.92 9.30 -9.85
C ASP A 36 -9.66 9.31 -10.74
N VAL A 37 -9.12 10.49 -11.04
CA VAL A 37 -7.91 10.65 -11.88
C VAL A 37 -6.67 10.17 -11.12
N MET A 38 -6.52 10.59 -9.87
CA MET A 38 -5.43 10.13 -9.00
C MET A 38 -5.49 8.61 -8.76
N VAL A 39 -6.70 8.06 -8.53
CA VAL A 39 -6.89 6.62 -8.36
C VAL A 39 -6.49 5.85 -9.62
N ALA A 40 -6.90 6.31 -10.79
CA ALA A 40 -6.52 5.70 -12.07
C ALA A 40 -5.00 5.76 -12.29
N CYS A 41 -4.38 6.90 -12.04
CA CYS A 41 -2.94 7.09 -12.16
C CYS A 41 -2.15 6.17 -11.21
N LEU A 42 -2.57 6.02 -9.96
CA LEU A 42 -1.94 5.07 -9.02
C LEU A 42 -2.05 3.62 -9.51
N ILE A 43 -3.22 3.22 -10.04
CA ILE A 43 -3.41 1.88 -10.60
C ILE A 43 -2.46 1.67 -11.77
N ASP A 44 -2.38 2.61 -12.70
CA ASP A 44 -1.53 2.51 -13.89
C ASP A 44 -0.04 2.50 -13.51
N ALA A 45 0.37 3.30 -12.52
CA ALA A 45 1.73 3.30 -11.98
C ALA A 45 2.11 1.95 -11.37
N LEU A 46 1.22 1.33 -10.58
CA LEU A 46 1.45 0.00 -10.00
C LEU A 46 1.41 -1.11 -11.07
N ASP A 47 0.56 -0.99 -12.09
CA ASP A 47 0.56 -1.91 -13.23
C ASP A 47 1.85 -1.80 -14.05
N ALA A 48 2.40 -0.59 -14.22
CA ALA A 48 3.68 -0.37 -14.88
C ALA A 48 4.84 -0.92 -14.02
N ALA A 49 4.84 -0.65 -12.70
CA ALA A 49 5.85 -1.15 -11.77
C ALA A 49 5.97 -2.68 -11.81
N ASN A 50 4.85 -3.38 -11.99
CA ASN A 50 4.83 -4.85 -12.07
C ASN A 50 5.51 -5.41 -13.36
N ARG A 51 5.74 -4.56 -14.36
CA ARG A 51 6.37 -4.92 -15.64
C ARG A 51 7.74 -4.27 -15.86
N ASP A 52 8.10 -3.34 -15.02
CA ASP A 52 9.37 -2.60 -15.12
C ASP A 52 10.39 -3.18 -14.14
N GLU A 53 11.32 -3.99 -14.63
CA GLU A 53 12.37 -4.64 -13.83
C GLU A 53 13.30 -3.66 -13.09
N ARG A 54 13.28 -2.38 -13.47
CA ARG A 54 14.00 -1.33 -12.74
C ARG A 54 13.38 -1.03 -11.40
N VAL A 55 12.04 -1.20 -11.27
CA VAL A 55 11.32 -0.97 -10.02
C VAL A 55 11.48 -2.16 -9.10
N ARG A 56 12.01 -1.93 -7.91
CA ARG A 56 12.25 -2.97 -6.90
C ARG A 56 11.49 -2.73 -5.59
N ALA A 57 11.02 -1.51 -5.37
CA ALA A 57 10.08 -1.15 -4.30
C ALA A 57 9.27 0.09 -4.69
N VAL A 58 8.15 0.30 -4.03
CA VAL A 58 7.31 1.50 -4.16
C VAL A 58 7.27 2.22 -2.83
N LEU A 59 7.39 3.54 -2.85
CA LEU A 59 7.21 4.40 -1.68
C LEU A 59 6.06 5.37 -1.92
N ILE A 60 5.03 5.30 -1.06
CA ILE A 60 3.88 6.20 -1.10
C ILE A 60 4.02 7.24 0.01
N THR A 61 4.12 8.51 -0.36
CA THR A 61 4.24 9.65 0.55
C THR A 61 3.19 10.71 0.27
N ALA A 62 3.19 11.77 1.05
CA ALA A 62 2.28 12.90 0.84
C ALA A 62 2.94 14.23 1.17
N ASN A 63 2.65 15.26 0.37
CA ASN A 63 3.02 16.64 0.67
C ASN A 63 2.09 17.24 1.74
N GLY A 64 2.64 18.17 2.54
CA GLY A 64 1.89 18.85 3.61
C GLY A 64 1.70 17.99 4.85
N ASP A 65 0.71 18.36 5.68
CA ASP A 65 0.56 17.85 7.06
C ASP A 65 -0.20 16.52 7.13
N HIS A 66 -0.87 16.09 6.05
CA HIS A 66 -1.75 14.94 6.06
C HIS A 66 -1.39 13.95 4.95
N PHE A 67 -1.45 12.66 5.25
CA PHE A 67 -1.26 11.61 4.26
C PHE A 67 -2.40 11.60 3.24
N CYS A 68 -3.63 11.28 3.68
CA CYS A 68 -4.80 11.25 2.80
C CYS A 68 -6.11 11.35 3.60
N GLY A 69 -6.90 12.37 3.32
CA GLY A 69 -8.20 12.62 3.96
C GLY A 69 -9.36 11.72 3.48
N GLY A 70 -9.08 10.79 2.57
CA GLY A 70 -10.08 9.90 1.98
C GLY A 70 -10.38 10.22 0.52
N PHE A 71 -11.56 9.83 0.05
CA PHE A 71 -12.01 10.17 -1.31
C PHE A 71 -12.63 11.57 -1.35
N ASP A 72 -12.40 12.35 -2.44
CA ASP A 72 -12.97 13.69 -2.63
C ASP A 72 -14.46 13.62 -2.98
N ILE A 73 -15.28 13.26 -1.97
CA ILE A 73 -16.74 13.11 -2.10
C ILE A 73 -17.41 14.44 -2.44
N ILE A 74 -16.85 15.56 -1.96
CA ILE A 74 -17.42 16.89 -2.15
C ILE A 74 -17.35 17.27 -3.64
N SER A 75 -16.18 17.16 -4.24
CA SER A 75 -16.02 17.45 -5.67
C SER A 75 -16.83 16.49 -6.54
N ARG A 76 -16.91 15.22 -6.17
CA ARG A 76 -17.70 14.22 -6.89
C ARG A 76 -19.20 14.49 -6.87
N ASN A 77 -19.74 15.01 -5.75
CA ASN A 77 -21.18 15.29 -5.59
C ASN A 77 -21.55 16.75 -5.91
N ALA A 78 -20.61 17.56 -6.38
CA ALA A 78 -20.88 18.96 -6.76
C ALA A 78 -21.74 19.09 -8.05
N GLY A 79 -21.97 17.99 -8.79
CA GLY A 79 -22.85 17.95 -9.96
C GLY A 79 -24.34 17.96 -9.59
N ALA A 80 -25.18 18.53 -10.49
CA ALA A 80 -26.61 18.73 -10.26
C ALA A 80 -27.45 17.44 -10.22
N GLU A 81 -26.95 16.32 -10.77
CA GLU A 81 -27.69 15.06 -10.83
C GLU A 81 -27.29 14.10 -9.71
N ARG A 82 -28.28 13.65 -8.95
CA ARG A 82 -28.08 12.58 -7.97
C ARG A 82 -27.76 11.26 -8.70
N PRO A 83 -26.70 10.54 -8.31
CA PRO A 83 -26.41 9.23 -8.89
C PRO A 83 -27.60 8.29 -8.70
N ARG A 84 -27.91 7.50 -9.72
CA ARG A 84 -28.95 6.45 -9.59
C ARG A 84 -28.53 5.42 -8.55
N VAL A 85 -29.50 4.81 -7.88
CA VAL A 85 -29.24 3.66 -6.98
C VAL A 85 -28.47 2.59 -7.74
N GLY A 86 -27.41 2.06 -7.14
CA GLY A 86 -26.52 1.07 -7.75
C GLY A 86 -25.35 1.66 -8.56
N SER A 87 -25.31 2.97 -8.81
CA SER A 87 -24.20 3.56 -9.59
C SER A 87 -22.85 3.45 -8.88
N ILE A 88 -22.82 3.54 -7.54
CA ILE A 88 -21.62 3.37 -6.73
C ILE A 88 -21.12 1.94 -6.84
N GLN A 89 -22.01 0.96 -6.65
CA GLN A 89 -21.68 -0.47 -6.76
C GLN A 89 -21.06 -0.83 -8.13
N ARG A 90 -21.48 -0.17 -9.21
CA ARG A 90 -20.93 -0.41 -10.55
C ARG A 90 -19.55 0.22 -10.77
N ARG A 91 -19.23 1.31 -10.09
CA ARG A 91 -17.96 2.03 -10.26
C ARG A 91 -16.82 1.53 -9.36
N LEU A 92 -17.13 1.21 -8.10
CA LEU A 92 -16.12 0.81 -7.12
C LEU A 92 -15.17 -0.30 -7.60
N PRO A 93 -15.64 -1.36 -8.32
CA PRO A 93 -14.75 -2.42 -8.81
C PRO A 93 -13.66 -1.95 -9.77
N SER A 94 -13.92 -0.91 -10.56
CA SER A 94 -12.94 -0.36 -11.51
C SER A 94 -12.07 0.76 -10.93
N GLN A 95 -12.35 1.23 -9.73
CA GLN A 95 -11.69 2.35 -9.07
C GLN A 95 -11.06 1.94 -7.73
N ALA A 96 -11.68 2.36 -6.62
CA ALA A 96 -11.14 2.17 -5.27
C ALA A 96 -10.85 0.70 -4.93
N HIS A 97 -11.74 -0.24 -5.32
CA HIS A 97 -11.50 -1.68 -5.09
C HIS A 97 -10.29 -2.18 -5.89
N ARG A 98 -10.18 -1.77 -7.16
CA ARG A 98 -9.04 -2.15 -8.02
C ARG A 98 -7.73 -1.59 -7.47
N LEU A 99 -7.72 -0.34 -6.96
CA LEU A 99 -6.52 0.25 -6.37
C LEU A 99 -6.02 -0.59 -5.19
N ILE A 100 -6.89 -0.87 -4.22
CA ILE A 100 -6.47 -1.62 -3.02
C ILE A 100 -6.08 -3.06 -3.37
N ALA A 101 -6.84 -3.73 -4.25
CA ALA A 101 -6.46 -5.04 -4.75
C ALA A 101 -5.09 -5.02 -5.45
N LYS A 102 -4.77 -3.95 -6.21
CA LYS A 102 -3.48 -3.79 -6.87
C LYS A 102 -2.34 -3.61 -5.86
N VAL A 103 -2.52 -2.81 -4.82
CA VAL A 103 -1.53 -2.65 -3.73
C VAL A 103 -1.20 -3.99 -3.09
N LEU A 104 -2.20 -4.82 -2.85
CA LEU A 104 -2.01 -6.16 -2.26
C LEU A 104 -1.33 -7.16 -3.20
N THR A 105 -1.54 -7.03 -4.53
CA THR A 105 -1.14 -8.06 -5.51
C THR A 105 0.09 -7.71 -6.34
N VAL A 106 0.54 -6.45 -6.37
CA VAL A 106 1.78 -6.08 -7.06
C VAL A 106 2.96 -6.82 -6.44
N GLN A 107 3.87 -7.34 -7.26
CA GLN A 107 4.99 -8.16 -6.78
C GLN A 107 6.04 -7.37 -5.99
N VAL A 108 6.29 -6.13 -6.38
CA VAL A 108 7.25 -5.30 -5.65
C VAL A 108 6.68 -4.86 -4.30
N PRO A 109 7.49 -4.81 -3.23
CA PRO A 109 7.03 -4.35 -1.93
C PRO A 109 6.68 -2.86 -1.95
N ILE A 110 5.65 -2.51 -1.17
CA ILE A 110 5.16 -1.13 -1.02
C ILE A 110 5.35 -0.66 0.42
N VAL A 111 5.90 0.54 0.59
CA VAL A 111 6.01 1.24 1.88
C VAL A 111 5.18 2.51 1.83
N SER A 112 4.42 2.80 2.88
CA SER A 112 3.68 4.06 3.05
C SER A 112 4.21 4.86 4.23
N ALA A 113 4.36 6.18 4.03
CA ALA A 113 4.76 7.15 5.06
C ALA A 113 3.55 8.00 5.48
N VAL A 114 3.01 7.79 6.67
CA VAL A 114 1.75 8.38 7.11
C VAL A 114 1.97 9.46 8.16
N ARG A 115 1.74 10.73 7.81
CA ARG A 115 1.70 11.86 8.75
C ARG A 115 0.29 12.43 8.84
N GLY A 116 -0.05 13.02 9.96
CA GLY A 116 -1.35 13.66 10.19
C GLY A 116 -2.51 12.69 10.02
N THR A 117 -3.37 12.88 9.02
CA THR A 117 -4.59 12.07 8.85
C THR A 117 -4.46 11.06 7.72
N ALA A 118 -4.84 9.80 8.01
CA ALA A 118 -5.18 8.78 7.03
C ALA A 118 -6.61 8.31 7.29
N ALA A 119 -7.53 8.56 6.34
CA ALA A 119 -8.96 8.27 6.54
C ALA A 119 -9.59 7.55 5.34
N GLY A 120 -10.51 6.62 5.59
CA GLY A 120 -11.21 5.85 4.56
C GLY A 120 -10.24 5.19 3.58
N ILE A 121 -10.38 5.44 2.26
CA ILE A 121 -9.47 4.88 1.26
C ILE A 121 -7.98 5.25 1.51
N GLY A 122 -7.70 6.40 2.16
CA GLY A 122 -6.34 6.76 2.55
C GLY A 122 -5.78 5.85 3.63
N LEU A 123 -6.60 5.48 4.61
CA LEU A 123 -6.23 4.47 5.61
C LEU A 123 -6.08 3.09 4.94
N HIS A 124 -6.99 2.72 4.04
CA HIS A 124 -6.91 1.42 3.35
C HIS A 124 -5.67 1.31 2.46
N LEU A 125 -5.28 2.41 1.80
CA LEU A 125 -4.04 2.47 1.00
C LEU A 125 -2.80 2.22 1.89
N ALA A 126 -2.74 2.87 3.05
CA ALA A 126 -1.66 2.66 4.02
C ALA A 126 -1.67 1.25 4.61
N ALA A 127 -2.85 0.73 5.00
CA ALA A 127 -3.02 -0.59 5.61
C ALA A 127 -2.81 -1.75 4.63
N ALA A 128 -3.04 -1.53 3.32
CA ALA A 128 -2.78 -2.51 2.27
C ALA A 128 -1.32 -2.52 1.81
N SER A 129 -0.54 -1.50 2.12
CA SER A 129 0.92 -1.48 1.87
C SER A 129 1.60 -2.57 2.70
N ASP A 130 2.69 -3.14 2.20
CA ASP A 130 3.42 -4.18 2.92
C ASP A 130 3.99 -3.67 4.24
N PHE A 131 4.38 -2.39 4.23
CA PHE A 131 4.88 -1.68 5.43
C PHE A 131 4.27 -0.28 5.49
N CYS A 132 3.87 0.15 6.66
CA CYS A 132 3.42 1.50 6.93
C CYS A 132 4.17 2.06 8.14
N VAL A 133 4.88 3.17 7.94
CA VAL A 133 5.48 3.96 9.02
C VAL A 133 4.56 5.15 9.28
N ALA A 134 4.00 5.26 10.47
CA ALA A 134 3.08 6.33 10.83
C ALA A 134 3.68 7.30 11.86
N ALA A 135 3.30 8.56 11.82
CA ALA A 135 3.64 9.48 12.90
C ALA A 135 2.95 9.02 14.20
N ASN A 136 3.62 9.16 15.34
CA ASN A 136 3.09 8.78 16.65
C ASN A 136 1.69 9.36 16.91
N ASP A 137 1.48 10.60 16.48
CA ASP A 137 0.24 11.38 16.61
C ASP A 137 -0.66 11.32 15.37
N ALA A 138 -0.31 10.55 14.34
CA ALA A 138 -1.15 10.40 13.15
C ALA A 138 -2.54 9.91 13.53
N ARG A 139 -3.55 10.44 12.85
CA ARG A 139 -4.94 10.03 13.04
C ARG A 139 -5.36 9.04 11.96
N LEU A 140 -5.51 7.78 12.34
CA LEU A 140 -6.01 6.71 11.49
C LEU A 140 -7.49 6.51 11.78
N TRP A 141 -8.36 6.68 10.76
CA TRP A 141 -9.78 6.81 11.01
C TRP A 141 -10.68 6.31 9.89
N GLU A 142 -11.78 5.67 10.28
CA GLU A 142 -12.88 5.24 9.40
C GLU A 142 -14.12 6.11 9.60
N PRO A 143 -14.34 7.11 8.72
CA PRO A 143 -15.43 8.07 8.92
C PRO A 143 -16.82 7.57 8.50
N PHE A 144 -16.94 6.34 8.03
CA PHE A 144 -18.13 5.84 7.34
C PHE A 144 -19.36 5.78 8.25
N SER A 145 -19.26 5.18 9.45
CA SER A 145 -20.37 5.08 10.41
C SER A 145 -20.88 6.46 10.82
N THR A 146 -19.99 7.43 11.03
CA THR A 146 -20.36 8.81 11.40
C THR A 146 -21.03 9.59 10.27
N ARG A 147 -20.94 9.10 9.04
CA ARG A 147 -21.53 9.69 7.83
C ARG A 147 -22.72 8.89 7.29
N GLY A 148 -23.11 7.81 7.95
CA GLY A 148 -24.30 7.01 7.64
C GLY A 148 -24.18 6.12 6.41
N PHE A 149 -22.94 5.69 6.02
CA PHE A 149 -22.75 4.71 4.95
C PHE A 149 -21.70 3.66 5.32
N THR A 150 -21.66 2.59 4.55
CA THR A 150 -20.75 1.46 4.80
C THR A 150 -19.34 1.72 4.30
N PRO A 151 -18.32 1.17 4.97
CA PRO A 151 -16.96 1.15 4.42
C PRO A 151 -16.90 0.53 3.04
N ASP A 152 -15.99 1.03 2.24
CA ASP A 152 -15.63 0.51 0.92
C ASP A 152 -14.13 0.16 0.85
N SER A 153 -13.56 -0.01 -0.33
CA SER A 153 -12.12 -0.13 -0.55
C SER A 153 -11.43 -1.15 0.35
N ALA A 154 -12.09 -2.30 0.60
CA ALA A 154 -11.60 -3.43 1.38
C ALA A 154 -11.38 -3.18 2.91
N GLY A 155 -11.80 -2.05 3.49
CA GLY A 155 -11.61 -1.77 4.92
C GLY A 155 -12.16 -2.85 5.84
N THR A 156 -13.37 -3.36 5.56
CA THR A 156 -13.99 -4.43 6.33
C THR A 156 -13.32 -5.80 6.16
N TRP A 157 -12.48 -5.97 5.14
CA TRP A 157 -11.68 -7.17 4.91
C TRP A 157 -10.28 -7.05 5.52
N LEU A 158 -9.61 -5.91 5.33
CA LEU A 158 -8.24 -5.65 5.80
C LEU A 158 -8.15 -5.49 7.32
N LEU A 159 -8.93 -4.56 7.87
CA LEU A 159 -8.75 -4.13 9.25
C LEU A 159 -8.95 -5.26 10.28
N PRO A 160 -9.98 -6.14 10.16
CA PRO A 160 -10.09 -7.27 11.08
C PRO A 160 -8.94 -8.27 10.99
N ARG A 161 -8.28 -8.39 9.83
CA ARG A 161 -7.14 -9.29 9.61
C ARG A 161 -5.85 -8.74 10.21
N LEU A 162 -5.67 -7.41 10.17
CA LEU A 162 -4.47 -6.76 10.68
C LEU A 162 -4.51 -6.57 12.21
N MET A 163 -5.62 -6.04 12.75
CA MET A 163 -5.71 -5.66 14.16
C MET A 163 -6.70 -6.48 15.00
N GLY A 164 -7.22 -7.57 14.42
CA GLY A 164 -8.20 -8.42 15.06
C GLY A 164 -9.63 -7.83 15.07
N PRO A 165 -10.66 -8.68 15.28
CA PRO A 165 -12.07 -8.28 15.10
C PRO A 165 -12.56 -7.28 16.16
N VAL A 166 -12.00 -7.25 17.35
CA VAL A 166 -12.43 -6.36 18.43
C VAL A 166 -12.01 -4.92 18.14
N ALA A 167 -10.75 -4.70 17.82
CA ALA A 167 -10.24 -3.37 17.48
C ALA A 167 -10.89 -2.86 16.18
N ALA A 168 -11.05 -3.73 15.18
CA ALA A 168 -11.73 -3.40 13.93
C ALA A 168 -13.18 -2.94 14.14
N ARG A 169 -13.96 -3.59 15.01
CA ARG A 169 -15.34 -3.15 15.35
C ARG A 169 -15.36 -1.76 15.98
N ARG A 170 -14.40 -1.45 16.85
CA ARG A 170 -14.32 -0.10 17.46
C ARG A 170 -14.12 0.97 16.40
N MET A 171 -13.23 0.73 15.42
CA MET A 171 -12.99 1.67 14.34
C MET A 171 -14.15 1.72 13.33
N LEU A 172 -14.58 0.57 12.80
CA LEU A 172 -15.54 0.48 11.70
C LEU A 172 -16.98 0.79 12.13
N VAL A 173 -17.39 0.35 13.34
CA VAL A 173 -18.78 0.47 13.79
C VAL A 173 -18.97 1.69 14.69
N LEU A 174 -18.05 1.93 15.64
CA LEU A 174 -18.14 3.08 16.55
C LEU A 174 -17.49 4.35 15.95
N GLY A 175 -16.73 4.24 14.86
CA GLY A 175 -16.03 5.39 14.27
C GLY A 175 -14.84 5.89 15.11
N ALA A 176 -14.32 5.05 16.02
CA ALA A 176 -13.17 5.41 16.85
C ALA A 176 -11.91 5.58 15.97
N ALA A 177 -11.15 6.65 16.19
CA ALA A 177 -9.83 6.82 15.57
C ALA A 177 -8.75 6.19 16.45
N LEU A 178 -7.61 5.86 15.84
CA LEU A 178 -6.38 5.46 16.52
C LEU A 178 -5.30 6.48 16.23
N THR A 179 -4.39 6.67 17.18
CA THR A 179 -3.10 7.32 16.92
C THR A 179 -2.16 6.36 16.21
N GLY A 180 -1.07 6.87 15.60
CA GLY A 180 -0.06 6.00 14.99
C GLY A 180 0.59 5.06 16.01
N SER A 181 0.87 5.55 17.23
CA SER A 181 1.41 4.72 18.31
C SER A 181 0.45 3.59 18.71
N GLU A 182 -0.85 3.87 18.87
CA GLU A 182 -1.86 2.85 19.16
C GLU A 182 -2.00 1.84 18.01
N ALA A 183 -1.95 2.32 16.76
CA ALA A 183 -2.03 1.49 15.57
C ALA A 183 -0.82 0.53 15.44
N ALA A 184 0.39 0.99 15.76
CA ALA A 184 1.58 0.15 15.79
C ALA A 184 1.50 -0.91 16.91
N ALA A 185 1.01 -0.53 18.10
CA ALA A 185 0.88 -1.44 19.23
C ALA A 185 -0.06 -2.62 18.98
N ILE A 186 -1.03 -2.46 18.06
CA ILE A 186 -2.01 -3.53 17.71
C ILE A 186 -1.77 -4.15 16.32
N GLY A 187 -0.67 -3.80 15.65
CA GLY A 187 -0.29 -4.40 14.36
C GLY A 187 -1.05 -3.86 13.14
N LEU A 188 -1.73 -2.71 13.25
CA LEU A 188 -2.39 -2.08 12.09
C LEU A 188 -1.37 -1.40 11.17
N VAL A 189 -0.29 -0.85 11.72
CA VAL A 189 0.85 -0.30 10.97
C VAL A 189 2.14 -0.96 11.44
N HIS A 190 3.18 -0.95 10.59
CA HIS A 190 4.46 -1.59 10.84
C HIS A 190 5.22 -0.94 12.02
N ALA A 191 5.28 0.38 12.01
CA ALA A 191 6.00 1.16 13.02
C ALA A 191 5.36 2.54 13.22
N ALA A 192 5.62 3.13 14.38
CA ALA A 192 5.32 4.54 14.65
C ALA A 192 6.60 5.29 15.02
N ALA A 193 6.74 6.52 14.53
CA ALA A 193 7.90 7.37 14.70
C ALA A 193 7.49 8.83 14.98
N ASP A 194 8.43 9.66 15.34
CA ASP A 194 8.19 11.11 15.41
C ASP A 194 7.85 11.66 14.02
N ALA A 195 6.89 12.58 13.94
CA ALA A 195 6.36 13.08 12.67
C ALA A 195 7.45 13.59 11.71
N ALA A 196 8.52 14.17 12.24
CA ALA A 196 9.66 14.63 11.46
C ALA A 196 10.55 13.49 10.92
N ALA A 197 10.48 12.29 11.49
CA ALA A 197 11.30 11.14 11.12
C ALA A 197 10.58 10.18 10.15
N VAL A 198 9.26 10.23 10.07
CA VAL A 198 8.42 9.28 9.31
C VAL A 198 8.89 9.10 7.86
N ASP A 199 9.09 10.19 7.13
CA ASP A 199 9.46 10.12 5.71
C ASP A 199 10.84 9.48 5.53
N ALA A 200 11.80 9.82 6.40
CA ALA A 200 13.15 9.27 6.34
C ALA A 200 13.19 7.79 6.72
N GLU A 201 12.43 7.36 7.73
CA GLU A 201 12.34 5.95 8.13
C GLU A 201 11.65 5.10 7.07
N ALA A 202 10.53 5.59 6.51
CA ALA A 202 9.83 4.93 5.42
C ALA A 202 10.72 4.81 4.16
N GLU A 203 11.47 5.86 3.83
CA GLU A 203 12.42 5.82 2.72
C GLU A 203 13.55 4.83 2.96
N ALA A 204 14.14 4.82 4.14
CA ALA A 204 15.21 3.88 4.50
C ALA A 204 14.72 2.42 4.36
N LEU A 205 13.50 2.13 4.84
CA LEU A 205 12.88 0.81 4.69
C LEU A 205 12.61 0.47 3.21
N ALA A 206 12.08 1.41 2.43
CA ALA A 206 11.83 1.20 1.01
C ALA A 206 13.12 0.95 0.22
N ARG A 207 14.22 1.66 0.53
CA ARG A 207 15.54 1.43 -0.07
C ARG A 207 16.14 0.09 0.36
N GLN A 208 15.95 -0.33 1.61
CA GLN A 208 16.33 -1.66 2.09
C GLN A 208 15.62 -2.75 1.28
N LEU A 209 14.31 -2.62 1.07
CA LEU A 209 13.51 -3.56 0.28
C LEU A 209 13.93 -3.55 -1.20
N ALA A 210 14.20 -2.37 -1.76
CA ALA A 210 14.71 -2.24 -3.13
C ALA A 210 16.10 -2.86 -3.32
N ALA A 211 16.91 -2.96 -2.27
CA ALA A 211 18.19 -3.67 -2.28
C ALA A 211 18.06 -5.19 -2.07
N GLY A 212 16.86 -5.69 -1.73
CA GLY A 212 16.57 -7.09 -1.44
C GLY A 212 16.38 -7.96 -2.69
N PRO A 213 16.17 -9.28 -2.55
CA PRO A 213 15.95 -10.22 -3.65
C PRO A 213 14.49 -10.10 -4.15
N THR A 214 14.23 -9.21 -5.09
CA THR A 214 12.88 -8.77 -5.51
C THR A 214 11.95 -9.94 -5.88
N VAL A 215 12.46 -10.94 -6.62
CA VAL A 215 11.68 -12.13 -6.99
C VAL A 215 11.20 -12.88 -5.76
N SER A 216 12.09 -13.13 -4.81
CA SER A 216 11.78 -13.84 -3.56
C SER A 216 10.81 -13.04 -2.69
N LEU A 217 11.01 -11.72 -2.57
CA LEU A 217 10.11 -10.84 -1.82
C LEU A 217 8.69 -10.84 -2.43
N GLY A 218 8.59 -10.74 -3.75
CA GLY A 218 7.30 -10.76 -4.46
C GLY A 218 6.56 -12.09 -4.31
N LEU A 219 7.26 -13.20 -4.42
CA LEU A 219 6.68 -14.54 -4.20
C LEU A 219 6.24 -14.72 -2.74
N THR A 220 7.02 -14.26 -1.77
CA THR A 220 6.65 -14.31 -0.35
C THR A 220 5.38 -13.48 -0.09
N LYS A 221 5.31 -12.26 -0.62
CA LYS A 221 4.10 -11.42 -0.53
C LYS A 221 2.87 -12.12 -1.12
N TRP A 222 3.01 -12.72 -2.30
CA TRP A 222 1.95 -13.49 -2.94
C TRP A 222 1.51 -14.68 -2.07
N LEU A 223 2.44 -15.47 -1.53
CA LEU A 223 2.15 -16.60 -0.63
C LEU A 223 1.38 -16.16 0.61
N MET A 224 1.80 -15.07 1.27
CA MET A 224 1.10 -14.52 2.44
C MET A 224 -0.33 -14.10 2.10
N LEU A 225 -0.58 -13.55 0.91
CA LEU A 225 -1.92 -13.15 0.48
C LEU A 225 -2.81 -14.36 0.18
N VAL A 226 -2.34 -15.32 -0.63
CA VAL A 226 -3.14 -16.49 -1.01
C VAL A 226 -3.37 -17.44 0.16
N GLY A 227 -2.42 -17.53 1.09
CA GLY A 227 -2.54 -18.34 2.31
C GLY A 227 -3.70 -17.96 3.22
N GLN A 228 -4.25 -16.74 3.05
CA GLN A 228 -5.43 -16.31 3.82
C GLN A 228 -6.73 -17.01 3.41
N THR A 229 -6.75 -17.67 2.25
CA THR A 229 -7.98 -18.25 1.67
C THR A 229 -7.80 -19.69 1.17
N THR A 230 -6.59 -20.23 1.18
CA THR A 230 -6.30 -21.61 0.75
C THR A 230 -6.22 -22.57 1.93
N THR A 231 -6.40 -23.88 1.66
CA THR A 231 -6.11 -24.93 2.64
C THR A 231 -4.59 -25.04 2.87
N LEU A 232 -4.16 -25.64 3.98
CA LEU A 232 -2.75 -25.87 4.24
C LEU A 232 -2.09 -26.70 3.13
N ASP A 233 -2.76 -27.77 2.69
CA ASP A 233 -2.22 -28.67 1.65
C ASP A 233 -2.01 -27.94 0.33
N ASP A 234 -2.98 -27.15 -0.12
CA ASP A 234 -2.84 -26.32 -1.32
C ASP A 234 -1.77 -25.24 -1.14
N HIS A 235 -1.68 -24.65 0.06
CA HIS A 235 -0.67 -23.63 0.33
C HIS A 235 0.76 -24.20 0.29
N LEU A 236 0.99 -25.37 0.83
CA LEU A 236 2.30 -26.06 0.75
C LEU A 236 2.71 -26.36 -0.69
N GLN A 237 1.75 -26.65 -1.60
CA GLN A 237 2.04 -26.77 -3.03
C GLN A 237 2.47 -25.42 -3.64
N ASN A 238 1.80 -24.33 -3.25
CA ASN A 238 2.19 -22.99 -3.69
C ASN A 238 3.59 -22.60 -3.18
N GLU A 239 3.93 -22.93 -1.94
CA GLU A 239 5.28 -22.73 -1.38
C GLU A 239 6.35 -23.52 -2.15
N ALA A 240 6.06 -24.78 -2.48
CA ALA A 240 6.99 -25.61 -3.26
C ALA A 240 7.25 -25.01 -4.65
N LEU A 241 6.22 -24.51 -5.33
CA LEU A 241 6.35 -23.82 -6.62
C LEU A 241 7.12 -22.50 -6.50
N ALA A 242 6.82 -21.70 -5.49
CA ALA A 242 7.53 -20.44 -5.24
C ALA A 242 9.02 -20.67 -4.91
N MET A 243 9.32 -21.70 -4.13
CA MET A 243 10.71 -22.10 -3.83
C MET A 243 11.44 -22.56 -5.08
N GLU A 244 10.82 -23.38 -5.93
CA GLU A 244 11.40 -23.80 -7.21
C GLU A 244 11.71 -22.60 -8.12
N LEU A 245 10.83 -21.60 -8.19
CA LEU A 245 11.05 -20.39 -8.99
C LEU A 245 12.17 -19.53 -8.41
N SER A 246 12.11 -19.22 -7.12
CA SER A 246 13.09 -18.34 -6.46
C SER A 246 14.49 -18.96 -6.43
N SER A 247 14.61 -20.28 -6.29
CA SER A 247 15.90 -20.98 -6.28
C SER A 247 16.63 -20.96 -7.63
N ARG A 248 15.96 -20.59 -8.71
CA ARG A 248 16.57 -20.42 -10.06
C ARG A 248 17.07 -19.01 -10.32
N SER A 249 16.77 -18.06 -9.43
CA SER A 249 17.19 -16.67 -9.58
C SER A 249 18.71 -16.47 -9.46
N GLU A 250 19.22 -15.38 -10.02
CA GLU A 250 20.62 -14.95 -9.80
C GLU A 250 20.83 -14.58 -8.34
N ASP A 251 19.83 -13.95 -7.72
CA ASP A 251 19.85 -13.53 -6.31
C ASP A 251 19.97 -14.72 -5.35
N PHE A 252 19.34 -15.85 -5.65
CA PHE A 252 19.54 -17.08 -4.86
C PHE A 252 20.99 -17.54 -4.87
N ARG A 253 21.64 -17.56 -6.06
CA ARG A 253 23.06 -17.92 -6.20
C ARG A 253 23.97 -16.94 -5.47
N GLU A 254 23.67 -15.64 -5.57
CA GLU A 254 24.40 -14.59 -4.85
C GLU A 254 24.24 -14.76 -3.32
N GLY A 255 23.03 -15.03 -2.85
CA GLY A 255 22.77 -15.28 -1.43
C GLY A 255 23.57 -16.43 -0.86
N LEU A 256 23.61 -17.57 -1.57
CA LEU A 256 24.42 -18.73 -1.17
C LEU A 256 25.93 -18.42 -1.17
N LYS A 257 26.41 -17.71 -2.19
CA LYS A 257 27.82 -17.30 -2.31
C LYS A 257 28.19 -16.37 -1.17
N ALA A 258 27.39 -15.31 -0.94
CA ALA A 258 27.62 -14.35 0.13
C ALA A 258 27.64 -15.02 1.52
N PHE A 259 26.73 -15.98 1.76
CA PHE A 259 26.71 -16.78 2.99
C PHE A 259 28.01 -17.57 3.19
N THR A 260 28.49 -18.24 2.13
CA THR A 260 29.74 -19.01 2.17
C THR A 260 30.96 -18.12 2.41
N GLU A 261 30.98 -16.93 1.78
CA GLU A 261 32.05 -15.93 1.88
C GLU A 261 31.94 -15.05 3.14
N ARG A 262 30.88 -15.21 3.95
CA ARG A 262 30.60 -14.40 5.16
C ARG A 262 30.58 -12.90 4.90
N ARG A 263 29.97 -12.48 3.80
CA ARG A 263 29.75 -11.08 3.42
C ARG A 263 28.27 -10.78 3.24
N SER A 264 27.92 -9.51 3.14
CA SER A 264 26.58 -9.10 2.74
C SER A 264 26.35 -9.44 1.25
N PRO A 265 25.13 -9.92 0.88
CA PRO A 265 24.78 -10.17 -0.51
C PRO A 265 24.51 -8.87 -1.26
N GLU A 266 24.75 -8.89 -2.57
CA GLU A 266 24.47 -7.80 -3.51
C GLU A 266 23.39 -8.23 -4.50
N PHE A 267 22.14 -8.15 -4.08
CA PHE A 267 21.01 -8.59 -4.89
C PHE A 267 20.70 -7.63 -6.04
N ARG A 268 20.29 -8.19 -7.16
CA ARG A 268 19.96 -7.46 -8.39
C ARG A 268 18.49 -7.54 -8.78
N GLY A 269 17.69 -8.34 -8.05
CA GLY A 269 16.24 -8.47 -8.26
C GLY A 269 15.87 -9.45 -9.39
N ARG A 270 16.74 -10.37 -9.75
CA ARG A 270 16.52 -11.30 -10.86
C ARG A 270 17.18 -12.66 -10.70
#